data_4b8459b98102d2de55e33eef14e8b841
#
_entry.id   4b8459b98102d2de55e33eef14e8b841
#
_cell.length_a   1.000
_cell.length_b   1.000
_cell.length_c   1.000
_cell.angle_alpha   90.00
_cell.angle_beta   90.00
_cell.angle_gamma   90.00
#
_symmetry.space_group_name_H-M   'P 1'
#
loop_
_entity.id
_entity.type
_entity.pdbx_description
1 polymer ?
#
loop_
_entity_poly.entity_id
_entity_poly.type
_entity_poly.pdbx_seq_one_letter_code
_entity_poly.pdbx_strand_id
1 'polypeptide(L)'
;MSAQNLTLLTDLYELTMMQGYFETQENQTVVFDVFFRDNPNKGGYSIMAGLDQVIDYIKNLNFSYEDVDYLRGLGLFSEDFLHYLSGFHFSGDIYAIPEGSVIFPREPLLKVVAPIMEAQLVETAILTILNHQCLIATKASRVVYAAQGDGIMEFGLRRAQGPDAGLYGARAAVIGGCVGTSNVLAGEMFDVPIMGTHAHSWIMTFKDEYTAFKEYARLYPDACTLLVDTYDTLKSGVPNACLLYTSDAADDRISVD
;
A
#
# COMPACT_ATOMS: atom_id res chain seq x y z
N MET A 1 2.56 10.51 12.12
CA MET A 1 4.00 10.27 11.88
C MET A 1 4.48 11.36 10.95
N SER A 2 5.66 11.96 11.18
CA SER A 2 6.28 12.79 10.15
C SER A 2 6.50 11.93 8.92
N ALA A 3 6.06 12.39 7.75
CA ALA A 3 6.34 11.69 6.49
C ALA A 3 7.85 11.42 6.43
N GLN A 4 8.21 10.17 6.19
CA GLN A 4 9.62 9.81 6.04
C GLN A 4 10.16 10.60 4.85
N ASN A 5 11.27 11.30 5.02
CA ASN A 5 11.94 11.95 3.91
C ASN A 5 12.49 10.86 2.97
N LEU A 6 11.93 10.76 1.77
CA LEU A 6 12.31 9.78 0.74
C LEU A 6 13.24 10.39 -0.33
N THR A 7 13.81 11.55 -0.09
CA THR A 7 14.65 12.27 -1.09
C THR A 7 15.84 11.43 -1.58
N LEU A 8 16.44 10.62 -0.70
CA LEU A 8 17.50 9.68 -1.07
C LEU A 8 17.02 8.31 -1.56
N LEU A 9 15.70 8.11 -1.75
CA LEU A 9 15.17 6.89 -2.38
C LEU A 9 15.35 6.99 -3.90
N THR A 10 16.61 6.92 -4.32
CA THR A 10 17.03 7.04 -5.72
C THR A 10 18.22 6.12 -5.97
N ASP A 11 18.47 5.75 -7.21
CA ASP A 11 19.66 5.00 -7.59
C ASP A 11 20.86 5.95 -7.72
N LEU A 12 22.05 5.47 -7.40
CA LEU A 12 23.28 6.28 -7.42
C LEU A 12 23.53 6.93 -8.80
N TYR A 13 23.18 6.24 -9.89
CA TYR A 13 23.39 6.77 -11.24
C TYR A 13 22.59 8.04 -11.50
N GLU A 14 21.43 8.22 -10.87
CA GLU A 14 20.60 9.42 -11.01
C GLU A 14 21.34 10.64 -10.45
N LEU A 15 21.94 10.52 -9.27
CA LEU A 15 22.72 11.61 -8.67
C LEU A 15 24.04 11.88 -9.44
N THR A 16 24.72 10.83 -9.91
CA THR A 16 25.96 11.04 -10.70
C THR A 16 25.68 11.66 -12.07
N MET A 17 24.57 11.30 -12.72
CA MET A 17 24.11 11.94 -13.96
C MET A 17 23.68 13.39 -13.70
N MET A 18 22.94 13.65 -12.60
CA MET A 18 22.58 15.01 -12.21
C MET A 18 23.81 15.91 -12.04
N GLN A 19 24.88 15.44 -11.35
CA GLN A 19 26.13 16.18 -11.28
C GLN A 19 26.73 16.41 -12.67
N GLY A 20 26.70 15.42 -13.55
CA GLY A 20 27.14 15.57 -14.93
C GLY A 20 26.40 16.69 -15.67
N TYR A 21 25.07 16.72 -15.56
CA TYR A 21 24.25 17.80 -16.15
C TYR A 21 24.54 19.16 -15.51
N PHE A 22 24.74 19.20 -14.20
CA PHE A 22 25.09 20.43 -13.48
C PHE A 22 26.42 21.00 -13.95
N GLU A 23 27.46 20.20 -14.05
CA GLU A 23 28.81 20.62 -14.49
C GLU A 23 28.85 21.03 -15.98
N THR A 24 28.05 20.37 -16.81
CA THR A 24 27.97 20.70 -18.25
C THR A 24 26.93 21.78 -18.57
N GLN A 25 26.23 22.28 -17.54
CA GLN A 25 25.16 23.29 -17.64
C GLN A 25 23.99 22.84 -18.52
N GLU A 26 23.73 21.53 -18.62
CA GLU A 26 22.58 20.97 -19.30
C GLU A 26 21.37 20.99 -18.38
N ASN A 27 20.38 21.82 -18.68
CA ASN A 27 19.17 21.95 -17.89
C ASN A 27 17.91 22.12 -18.75
N GLN A 28 17.88 21.44 -19.88
CA GLN A 28 16.72 21.47 -20.78
C GLN A 28 15.51 20.79 -20.16
N THR A 29 14.31 21.25 -20.52
CA THR A 29 13.07 20.59 -20.15
C THR A 29 12.91 19.29 -20.94
N VAL A 30 12.61 18.20 -20.23
CA VAL A 30 12.41 16.86 -20.81
C VAL A 30 11.05 16.32 -20.44
N VAL A 31 10.65 15.24 -21.12
CA VAL A 31 9.41 14.51 -20.86
C VAL A 31 9.77 13.05 -20.58
N PHE A 32 9.43 12.56 -19.39
CA PHE A 32 9.57 11.15 -19.03
C PHE A 32 8.18 10.55 -18.84
N ASP A 33 7.97 9.37 -19.46
CA ASP A 33 6.72 8.62 -19.36
C ASP A 33 6.92 7.34 -18.54
N VAL A 34 6.05 7.14 -17.55
CA VAL A 34 5.96 5.88 -16.80
C VAL A 34 4.90 4.99 -17.46
N PHE A 35 5.25 3.74 -17.71
CA PHE A 35 4.32 2.76 -18.30
C PHE A 35 4.71 1.33 -17.92
N PHE A 36 3.75 0.40 -17.92
CA PHE A 36 4.05 -1.03 -17.86
C PHE A 36 4.47 -1.56 -19.22
N ARG A 37 5.57 -2.34 -19.26
CA ARG A 37 5.98 -3.05 -20.48
C ARG A 37 5.01 -4.17 -20.82
N ASP A 38 4.58 -4.92 -19.79
CA ASP A 38 3.64 -6.03 -19.89
C ASP A 38 2.76 -6.04 -18.63
N ASN A 39 1.52 -6.54 -18.76
CA ASN A 39 0.65 -6.73 -17.60
C ASN A 39 1.17 -7.82 -16.67
N PRO A 40 1.04 -7.65 -15.33
CA PRO A 40 1.42 -8.67 -14.37
C PRO A 40 0.63 -9.97 -14.61
N ASN A 41 1.32 -11.11 -14.42
CA ASN A 41 0.74 -12.45 -14.56
C ASN A 41 0.06 -12.71 -15.93
N LYS A 42 0.52 -12.10 -17.00
CA LYS A 42 -0.07 -12.19 -18.34
C LYS A 42 -1.56 -11.84 -18.38
N GLY A 43 -2.00 -10.95 -17.48
CA GLY A 43 -3.40 -10.51 -17.43
C GLY A 43 -3.74 -9.54 -18.55
N GLY A 44 -5.05 -9.31 -18.77
CA GLY A 44 -5.55 -8.40 -19.80
C GLY A 44 -5.45 -6.92 -19.44
N TYR A 45 -5.27 -6.58 -18.15
CA TYR A 45 -5.23 -5.20 -17.65
C TYR A 45 -4.44 -5.09 -16.35
N SER A 46 -4.18 -3.86 -15.95
CA SER A 46 -3.72 -3.48 -14.60
C SER A 46 -4.60 -2.36 -14.02
N ILE A 47 -4.48 -2.09 -12.73
CA ILE A 47 -5.19 -1.01 -12.03
C ILE A 47 -4.17 0.04 -11.60
N MET A 48 -4.44 1.30 -11.93
CA MET A 48 -3.62 2.44 -11.48
C MET A 48 -3.77 2.63 -9.97
N ALA A 49 -2.64 2.66 -9.25
CA ALA A 49 -2.59 2.94 -7.81
C ALA A 49 -1.20 3.46 -7.41
N GLY A 50 -1.12 4.28 -6.35
CA GLY A 50 0.12 4.85 -5.83
C GLY A 50 0.34 6.31 -6.19
N LEU A 51 -0.56 6.95 -6.94
CA LEU A 51 -0.42 8.35 -7.36
C LEU A 51 -0.41 9.30 -6.17
N ASP A 52 -1.23 9.07 -5.17
CA ASP A 52 -1.29 9.91 -3.97
C ASP A 52 0.04 9.94 -3.23
N GLN A 53 0.68 8.77 -3.05
CA GLN A 53 2.02 8.69 -2.46
C GLN A 53 3.09 9.35 -3.34
N VAL A 54 2.99 9.27 -4.66
CA VAL A 54 3.89 9.98 -5.58
C VAL A 54 3.76 11.49 -5.41
N ILE A 55 2.53 12.01 -5.31
CA ILE A 55 2.27 13.43 -5.10
C ILE A 55 2.87 13.90 -3.77
N ASP A 56 2.67 13.12 -2.71
CA ASP A 56 3.25 13.42 -1.39
C ASP A 56 4.79 13.40 -1.42
N TYR A 57 5.38 12.40 -2.09
CA TYR A 57 6.83 12.34 -2.29
C TYR A 57 7.36 13.60 -2.98
N ILE A 58 6.79 13.98 -4.12
CA ILE A 58 7.22 15.15 -4.90
C ILE A 58 7.07 16.45 -4.10
N LYS A 59 5.96 16.63 -3.39
CA LYS A 59 5.71 17.84 -2.58
C LYS A 59 6.67 18.00 -1.40
N ASN A 60 7.19 16.88 -0.88
CA ASN A 60 8.10 16.85 0.26
C ASN A 60 9.55 16.63 -0.14
N LEU A 61 9.85 16.60 -1.45
CA LEU A 61 11.19 16.36 -1.97
C LEU A 61 12.11 17.53 -1.62
N ASN A 62 13.05 17.27 -0.73
CA ASN A 62 14.09 18.23 -0.33
C ASN A 62 15.30 17.51 0.27
N PHE A 63 16.50 17.96 -0.03
CA PHE A 63 17.72 17.47 0.60
C PHE A 63 17.94 18.17 1.94
N SER A 64 17.83 17.41 3.03
CA SER A 64 18.16 17.90 4.36
C SER A 64 19.68 18.13 4.50
N TYR A 65 20.09 18.81 5.58
CA TYR A 65 21.52 18.94 5.88
C TYR A 65 22.18 17.56 6.04
N GLU A 66 21.52 16.64 6.69
CA GLU A 66 21.98 15.27 6.92
C GLU A 66 22.14 14.49 5.59
N ASP A 67 21.22 14.67 4.64
CA ASP A 67 21.30 14.06 3.31
C ASP A 67 22.54 14.57 2.55
N VAL A 68 22.73 15.88 2.53
CA VAL A 68 23.89 16.52 1.86
C VAL A 68 25.20 16.12 2.52
N ASP A 69 25.26 16.05 3.86
CA ASP A 69 26.45 15.62 4.58
C ASP A 69 26.79 14.14 4.33
N TYR A 70 25.78 13.28 4.27
CA TYR A 70 25.97 11.89 3.85
C TYR A 70 26.56 11.80 2.43
N LEU A 71 25.98 12.52 1.46
CA LEU A 71 26.47 12.52 0.08
C LEU A 71 27.91 13.07 -0.01
N ARG A 72 28.25 14.09 0.78
CA ARG A 72 29.63 14.60 0.89
C ARG A 72 30.60 13.53 1.38
N GLY A 73 30.18 12.73 2.36
CA GLY A 73 30.96 11.63 2.90
C GLY A 73 31.29 10.53 1.89
N LEU A 74 30.53 10.40 0.80
CA LEU A 74 30.82 9.46 -0.28
C LEU A 74 32.04 9.87 -1.12
N GLY A 75 32.42 11.16 -1.13
CA GLY A 75 33.56 11.66 -1.91
C GLY A 75 33.37 11.62 -3.42
N LEU A 76 32.14 11.51 -3.91
CA LEU A 76 31.80 11.40 -5.34
C LEU A 76 31.33 12.74 -5.94
N PHE A 77 30.89 13.67 -5.09
CA PHE A 77 30.19 14.88 -5.51
C PHE A 77 30.99 16.14 -5.21
N SER A 78 30.95 17.11 -6.14
CA SER A 78 31.60 18.43 -5.94
C SER A 78 30.82 19.26 -4.90
N GLU A 79 31.53 20.15 -4.18
CA GLU A 79 30.89 21.04 -3.20
C GLU A 79 29.86 21.97 -3.86
N ASP A 80 30.09 22.40 -5.09
CA ASP A 80 29.15 23.24 -5.83
C ASP A 80 27.84 22.48 -6.15
N PHE A 81 27.94 21.23 -6.52
CA PHE A 81 26.76 20.38 -6.72
C PHE A 81 26.03 20.09 -5.40
N LEU A 82 26.76 19.78 -4.33
CA LEU A 82 26.17 19.58 -3.00
C LEU A 82 25.46 20.83 -2.48
N HIS A 83 26.01 22.00 -2.76
CA HIS A 83 25.37 23.28 -2.47
C HIS A 83 24.06 23.46 -3.30
N TYR A 84 24.08 23.11 -4.59
CA TYR A 84 22.89 23.10 -5.43
C TYR A 84 21.79 22.18 -4.86
N LEU A 85 22.14 20.97 -4.42
CA LEU A 85 21.18 20.03 -3.81
C LEU A 85 20.53 20.60 -2.55
N SER A 86 21.26 21.37 -1.74
CA SER A 86 20.69 21.96 -0.51
C SER A 86 19.56 22.98 -0.77
N GLY A 87 19.45 23.51 -1.98
CA GLY A 87 18.37 24.38 -2.42
C GLY A 87 17.38 23.71 -3.40
N PHE A 88 17.50 22.41 -3.58
CA PHE A 88 16.71 21.68 -4.57
C PHE A 88 15.22 21.67 -4.23
N HIS A 89 14.39 21.87 -5.23
CA HIS A 89 12.95 21.66 -5.19
C HIS A 89 12.47 21.23 -6.59
N PHE A 90 11.40 20.44 -6.63
CA PHE A 90 10.80 20.06 -7.88
C PHE A 90 9.93 21.20 -8.41
N SER A 91 10.16 21.64 -9.63
CA SER A 91 9.46 22.76 -10.29
C SER A 91 8.64 22.34 -11.52
N GLY A 92 8.73 21.07 -11.91
CA GLY A 92 8.06 20.52 -13.09
C GLY A 92 6.58 20.23 -12.91
N ASP A 93 5.97 19.74 -13.97
CA ASP A 93 4.57 19.31 -14.02
C ASP A 93 4.46 17.78 -14.06
N ILE A 94 3.41 17.25 -13.41
CA ILE A 94 3.06 15.83 -13.47
C ILE A 94 1.64 15.68 -13.99
N TYR A 95 1.48 14.83 -15.00
CA TYR A 95 0.19 14.43 -15.57
C TYR A 95 0.03 12.93 -15.33
N ALA A 96 -1.09 12.48 -14.79
CA ALA A 96 -1.28 11.07 -14.46
C ALA A 96 -2.72 10.61 -14.68
N ILE A 97 -2.87 9.32 -14.93
CA ILE A 97 -4.17 8.62 -14.93
C ILE A 97 -4.66 8.54 -13.47
N PRO A 98 -5.94 8.81 -13.20
CA PRO A 98 -6.50 8.71 -11.85
C PRO A 98 -6.38 7.28 -11.28
N GLU A 99 -6.18 7.16 -9.96
CA GLU A 99 -6.19 5.87 -9.27
C GLU A 99 -7.54 5.16 -9.45
N GLY A 100 -7.49 3.82 -9.45
CA GLY A 100 -8.65 2.97 -9.72
C GLY A 100 -8.95 2.75 -11.21
N SER A 101 -8.34 3.53 -12.10
CA SER A 101 -8.51 3.36 -13.55
C SER A 101 -7.90 2.04 -14.05
N VAL A 102 -8.57 1.43 -15.02
CA VAL A 102 -8.00 0.31 -15.79
C VAL A 102 -6.95 0.85 -16.75
N ILE A 103 -5.78 0.24 -16.76
CA ILE A 103 -4.64 0.64 -17.58
C ILE A 103 -4.09 -0.55 -18.37
N PHE A 104 -3.42 -0.27 -19.48
CA PHE A 104 -2.89 -1.26 -20.41
C PHE A 104 -1.38 -1.09 -20.63
N PRO A 105 -0.66 -2.15 -21.11
CA PRO A 105 0.75 -2.07 -21.39
C PRO A 105 1.09 -0.97 -22.40
N ARG A 106 2.23 -0.29 -22.17
CA ARG A 106 2.76 0.78 -23.03
C ARG A 106 1.89 2.03 -23.14
N GLU A 107 0.84 2.13 -22.34
CA GLU A 107 0.08 3.35 -22.13
C GLU A 107 0.77 4.22 -21.08
N PRO A 108 1.03 5.51 -21.32
CA PRO A 108 1.61 6.40 -20.30
C PRO A 108 0.67 6.53 -19.11
N LEU A 109 1.12 6.07 -17.93
CA LEU A 109 0.39 6.13 -16.66
C LEU A 109 0.59 7.46 -15.96
N LEU A 110 1.83 7.94 -16.03
CA LEU A 110 2.27 9.20 -15.47
C LEU A 110 3.33 9.78 -16.39
N LYS A 111 3.26 11.09 -16.60
CA LYS A 111 4.20 11.89 -17.38
C LYS A 111 4.80 12.95 -16.49
N VAL A 112 6.12 13.04 -16.47
CA VAL A 112 6.89 14.11 -15.82
C VAL A 112 7.40 15.05 -16.90
N VAL A 113 7.09 16.35 -16.78
CA VAL A 113 7.61 17.41 -17.65
C VAL A 113 8.40 18.37 -16.76
N ALA A 114 9.72 18.29 -16.79
CA ALA A 114 10.57 19.02 -15.86
C ALA A 114 11.98 19.28 -16.44
N PRO A 115 12.78 20.17 -15.83
CA PRO A 115 14.22 20.22 -16.09
C PRO A 115 14.87 18.85 -15.91
N ILE A 116 15.85 18.51 -16.75
CA ILE A 116 16.42 17.14 -16.83
C ILE A 116 16.89 16.62 -15.45
N MET A 117 17.53 17.45 -14.64
CA MET A 117 18.00 17.05 -13.31
C MET A 117 16.85 16.68 -12.36
N GLU A 118 15.75 17.41 -12.42
CA GLU A 118 14.56 17.13 -11.60
C GLU A 118 13.83 15.89 -12.07
N ALA A 119 13.63 15.74 -13.39
CA ALA A 119 12.99 14.57 -13.98
C ALA A 119 13.78 13.28 -13.71
N GLN A 120 15.11 13.34 -13.76
CA GLN A 120 15.99 12.21 -13.49
C GLN A 120 15.92 11.76 -12.04
N LEU A 121 15.97 12.68 -11.08
CA LEU A 121 15.97 12.37 -9.64
C LEU A 121 14.73 11.59 -9.20
N VAL A 122 13.57 11.89 -9.76
CA VAL A 122 12.28 11.32 -9.30
C VAL A 122 11.96 9.95 -9.90
N GLU A 123 12.74 9.47 -10.87
CA GLU A 123 12.48 8.25 -11.63
C GLU A 123 12.29 7.03 -10.72
N THR A 124 13.31 6.65 -9.96
CA THR A 124 13.31 5.42 -9.16
C THR A 124 12.19 5.41 -8.11
N ALA A 125 11.98 6.52 -7.41
CA ALA A 125 10.94 6.60 -6.39
C ALA A 125 9.55 6.46 -7.00
N ILE A 126 9.25 7.15 -8.09
CA ILE A 126 7.97 7.04 -8.81
C ILE A 126 7.73 5.62 -9.27
N LEU A 127 8.72 5.00 -9.92
CA LEU A 127 8.61 3.63 -10.43
C LEU A 127 8.38 2.63 -9.31
N THR A 128 9.10 2.73 -8.20
CA THR A 128 8.96 1.84 -7.04
C THR A 128 7.58 1.94 -6.41
N ILE A 129 7.09 3.16 -6.18
CA ILE A 129 5.78 3.43 -5.58
C ILE A 129 4.65 2.89 -6.47
N LEU A 130 4.64 3.27 -7.74
CA LEU A 130 3.58 2.85 -8.66
C LEU A 130 3.61 1.35 -8.93
N ASN A 131 4.80 0.77 -9.12
CA ASN A 131 4.94 -0.67 -9.38
C ASN A 131 4.31 -1.50 -8.25
N HIS A 132 4.69 -1.24 -7.00
CA HIS A 132 4.14 -1.98 -5.85
C HIS A 132 2.62 -1.87 -5.76
N GLN A 133 2.09 -0.65 -5.75
CA GLN A 133 0.67 -0.43 -5.53
C GLN A 133 -0.19 -0.89 -6.72
N CYS A 134 0.24 -0.65 -7.95
CA CYS A 134 -0.48 -1.15 -9.13
C CYS A 134 -0.52 -2.69 -9.16
N LEU A 135 0.56 -3.39 -8.80
CA LEU A 135 0.58 -4.85 -8.75
C LEU A 135 -0.40 -5.40 -7.72
N ILE A 136 -0.47 -4.81 -6.53
CA ILE A 136 -1.40 -5.22 -5.47
C ILE A 136 -2.84 -4.90 -5.86
N ALA A 137 -3.13 -3.67 -6.32
CA ALA A 137 -4.47 -3.27 -6.77
C ALA A 137 -4.98 -4.18 -7.90
N THR A 138 -4.11 -4.49 -8.88
CA THR A 138 -4.44 -5.40 -9.98
C THR A 138 -4.75 -6.80 -9.49
N LYS A 139 -3.98 -7.34 -8.53
CA LYS A 139 -4.24 -8.64 -7.94
C LYS A 139 -5.56 -8.65 -7.18
N ALA A 140 -5.79 -7.63 -6.35
CA ALA A 140 -7.03 -7.46 -5.60
C ALA A 140 -8.25 -7.40 -6.53
N SER A 141 -8.20 -6.59 -7.60
CA SER A 141 -9.32 -6.45 -8.54
C SER A 141 -9.72 -7.77 -9.20
N ARG A 142 -8.76 -8.65 -9.48
CA ARG A 142 -9.04 -9.99 -10.04
C ARG A 142 -9.70 -10.91 -9.02
N VAL A 143 -9.28 -10.84 -7.76
CA VAL A 143 -9.92 -11.62 -6.67
C VAL A 143 -11.33 -11.12 -6.43
N VAL A 144 -11.53 -9.80 -6.36
CA VAL A 144 -12.86 -9.17 -6.23
C VAL A 144 -13.77 -9.56 -7.40
N TYR A 145 -13.27 -9.51 -8.64
CA TYR A 145 -14.04 -9.95 -9.79
C TYR A 145 -14.45 -11.42 -9.70
N ALA A 146 -13.55 -12.30 -9.24
CA ALA A 146 -13.84 -13.74 -9.08
C ALA A 146 -14.83 -14.01 -7.94
N ALA A 147 -14.97 -13.11 -6.97
CA ALA A 147 -15.91 -13.23 -5.85
C ALA A 147 -17.38 -12.97 -6.23
N GLN A 148 -17.65 -12.50 -7.46
CA GLN A 148 -19.00 -12.36 -8.01
C GLN A 148 -19.97 -11.53 -7.14
N GLY A 149 -19.44 -10.51 -6.43
CA GLY A 149 -20.22 -9.62 -5.57
C GLY A 149 -20.03 -9.85 -4.08
N ASP A 150 -19.39 -10.94 -3.68
CA ASP A 150 -19.03 -11.13 -2.27
C ASP A 150 -17.88 -10.16 -1.88
N GLY A 151 -17.93 -9.66 -0.63
CA GLY A 151 -16.92 -8.75 -0.10
C GLY A 151 -15.58 -9.45 0.12
N ILE A 152 -14.50 -8.88 -0.37
CA ILE A 152 -13.13 -9.36 -0.16
C ILE A 152 -12.42 -8.45 0.84
N MET A 153 -11.85 -9.05 1.89
CA MET A 153 -11.04 -8.37 2.91
C MET A 153 -9.55 -8.63 2.69
N GLU A 154 -8.73 -7.59 2.86
CA GLU A 154 -7.29 -7.69 2.77
C GLU A 154 -6.68 -8.09 4.14
N PHE A 155 -6.02 -9.25 4.22
CA PHE A 155 -5.39 -9.78 5.45
C PHE A 155 -3.90 -10.11 5.25
N GLY A 156 -3.23 -9.46 4.31
CA GLY A 156 -1.86 -9.76 3.90
C GLY A 156 -0.76 -9.13 4.77
N LEU A 157 -1.06 -8.23 5.72
CA LEU A 157 -0.08 -7.45 6.47
C LEU A 157 1.11 -8.27 6.97
N ARG A 158 0.88 -9.36 7.69
CA ARG A 158 1.95 -10.21 8.28
C ARG A 158 2.75 -11.01 7.25
N ARG A 159 2.38 -10.95 5.95
CA ARG A 159 3.05 -11.62 4.83
C ARG A 159 3.63 -10.65 3.82
N ALA A 160 3.51 -9.35 4.08
CA ALA A 160 4.06 -8.29 3.24
C ALA A 160 5.58 -8.23 3.34
N GLN A 161 6.22 -7.66 2.35
CA GLN A 161 7.67 -7.49 2.26
C GLN A 161 8.13 -6.21 2.98
N GLY A 162 7.82 -6.12 4.27
CA GLY A 162 8.12 -4.99 5.13
C GLY A 162 6.91 -4.15 5.51
N PRO A 163 7.05 -3.25 6.52
CA PRO A 163 5.94 -2.46 7.05
C PRO A 163 5.26 -1.58 5.98
N ASP A 164 6.04 -0.89 5.17
CA ASP A 164 5.52 0.01 4.13
C ASP A 164 4.79 -0.76 3.03
N ALA A 165 5.31 -1.94 2.64
CA ALA A 165 4.63 -2.82 1.71
C ALA A 165 3.27 -3.32 2.26
N GLY A 166 3.19 -3.58 3.57
CA GLY A 166 1.92 -3.92 4.24
C GLY A 166 0.94 -2.75 4.32
N LEU A 167 1.46 -1.55 4.55
CA LEU A 167 0.66 -0.34 4.69
C LEU A 167 0.06 0.09 3.34
N TYR A 168 0.91 0.36 2.36
CA TYR A 168 0.48 0.79 1.03
C TYR A 168 -0.16 -0.34 0.22
N GLY A 169 0.18 -1.60 0.54
CA GLY A 169 -0.50 -2.77 -0.01
C GLY A 169 -1.97 -2.85 0.42
N ALA A 170 -2.28 -2.54 1.68
CA ALA A 170 -3.66 -2.48 2.17
C ALA A 170 -4.47 -1.39 1.44
N ARG A 171 -3.90 -0.17 1.30
CA ARG A 171 -4.51 0.91 0.52
C ARG A 171 -4.77 0.50 -0.93
N ALA A 172 -3.75 -0.07 -1.58
CA ALA A 172 -3.86 -0.52 -2.96
C ALA A 172 -4.91 -1.63 -3.16
N ALA A 173 -5.05 -2.54 -2.19
CA ALA A 173 -6.08 -3.57 -2.24
C ALA A 173 -7.50 -2.99 -2.17
N VAL A 174 -7.72 -1.94 -1.36
CA VAL A 174 -9.00 -1.22 -1.32
C VAL A 174 -9.27 -0.49 -2.64
N ILE A 175 -8.27 0.15 -3.26
CA ILE A 175 -8.39 0.73 -4.62
C ILE A 175 -8.77 -0.38 -5.63
N GLY A 176 -8.24 -1.60 -5.46
CA GLY A 176 -8.58 -2.78 -6.26
C GLY A 176 -9.96 -3.38 -5.98
N GLY A 177 -10.72 -2.83 -5.03
CA GLY A 177 -12.10 -3.21 -4.72
C GLY A 177 -12.28 -4.05 -3.46
N CYS A 178 -11.25 -4.27 -2.64
CA CYS A 178 -11.42 -4.87 -1.31
C CYS A 178 -12.27 -3.96 -0.42
N VAL A 179 -13.14 -4.56 0.39
CA VAL A 179 -14.08 -3.81 1.26
C VAL A 179 -13.43 -3.31 2.56
N GLY A 180 -12.24 -3.76 2.89
CA GLY A 180 -11.50 -3.34 4.08
C GLY A 180 -10.21 -4.14 4.27
N THR A 181 -9.48 -3.80 5.33
CA THR A 181 -8.22 -4.43 5.72
C THR A 181 -8.18 -4.74 7.22
N SER A 182 -7.31 -5.66 7.63
CA SER A 182 -6.98 -5.86 9.05
C SER A 182 -5.86 -4.94 9.56
N ASN A 183 -5.28 -4.11 8.70
CA ASN A 183 -4.18 -3.21 9.05
C ASN A 183 -4.70 -1.94 9.73
N VAL A 184 -4.59 -1.88 11.05
CA VAL A 184 -5.09 -0.76 11.87
C VAL A 184 -4.45 0.57 11.46
N LEU A 185 -3.14 0.58 11.18
CA LEU A 185 -2.44 1.79 10.74
C LEU A 185 -2.92 2.27 9.36
N ALA A 186 -3.24 1.34 8.45
CA ALA A 186 -3.81 1.70 7.16
C ALA A 186 -5.21 2.33 7.31
N GLY A 187 -6.01 1.83 8.27
CA GLY A 187 -7.30 2.43 8.62
C GLY A 187 -7.15 3.88 9.09
N GLU A 188 -6.20 4.13 9.99
CA GLU A 188 -5.92 5.47 10.52
C GLU A 188 -5.40 6.44 9.44
N MET A 189 -4.44 5.97 8.61
CA MET A 189 -3.78 6.85 7.63
C MET A 189 -4.60 7.14 6.38
N PHE A 190 -5.38 6.16 5.92
CA PHE A 190 -6.05 6.23 4.61
C PHE A 190 -7.58 6.24 4.71
N ASP A 191 -8.12 6.27 5.93
CA ASP A 191 -9.56 6.24 6.20
C ASP A 191 -10.26 5.06 5.50
N VAL A 192 -9.63 3.87 5.55
CA VAL A 192 -10.19 2.64 4.98
C VAL A 192 -10.81 1.77 6.07
N PRO A 193 -11.91 1.02 5.78
CA PRO A 193 -12.58 0.20 6.77
C PRO A 193 -11.65 -0.86 7.37
N ILE A 194 -11.68 -0.98 8.71
CA ILE A 194 -10.93 -2.01 9.43
C ILE A 194 -11.87 -3.17 9.74
N MET A 195 -11.43 -4.37 9.40
CA MET A 195 -12.17 -5.61 9.62
C MET A 195 -11.22 -6.70 10.08
N GLY A 196 -11.73 -7.65 10.86
CA GLY A 196 -10.88 -8.71 11.36
C GLY A 196 -11.66 -9.80 12.08
N THR A 197 -10.93 -10.78 12.58
CA THR A 197 -11.40 -11.90 13.39
C THR A 197 -10.41 -12.10 14.53
N HIS A 198 -10.72 -13.02 15.45
CA HIS A 198 -9.74 -13.47 16.43
C HIS A 198 -8.73 -14.47 15.82
N ALA A 199 -7.72 -14.86 16.59
CA ALA A 199 -6.70 -15.83 16.18
C ALA A 199 -6.93 -17.18 16.88
N HIS A 200 -6.25 -18.26 16.41
CA HIS A 200 -6.25 -19.58 17.03
C HIS A 200 -5.83 -19.54 18.50
N SER A 201 -4.88 -18.67 18.88
CA SER A 201 -4.44 -18.48 20.26
C SER A 201 -5.57 -18.07 21.22
N TRP A 202 -6.56 -17.30 20.73
CA TRP A 202 -7.76 -17.00 21.52
C TRP A 202 -8.52 -18.28 21.89
N ILE A 203 -8.81 -19.12 20.87
CA ILE A 203 -9.52 -20.39 21.09
C ILE A 203 -8.76 -21.29 22.06
N MET A 204 -7.44 -21.43 21.87
CA MET A 204 -6.57 -22.31 22.67
C MET A 204 -6.40 -21.84 24.14
N THR A 205 -6.78 -20.61 24.47
CA THR A 205 -6.73 -20.09 25.84
C THR A 205 -7.89 -20.59 26.70
N PHE A 206 -9.01 -21.00 26.07
CA PHE A 206 -10.21 -21.47 26.79
C PHE A 206 -10.23 -22.98 26.91
N LYS A 207 -11.05 -23.49 27.83
CA LYS A 207 -11.22 -24.93 28.09
C LYS A 207 -11.80 -25.70 26.89
N ASP A 208 -12.60 -25.01 26.08
CA ASP A 208 -13.23 -25.54 24.86
C ASP A 208 -13.54 -24.42 23.88
N GLU A 209 -13.75 -24.80 22.62
CA GLU A 209 -13.96 -23.89 21.50
C GLU A 209 -15.28 -23.12 21.59
N TYR A 210 -16.35 -23.77 22.08
CA TYR A 210 -17.66 -23.11 22.26
C TYR A 210 -17.57 -21.97 23.26
N THR A 211 -16.89 -22.20 24.41
CA THR A 211 -16.67 -21.16 25.41
C THR A 211 -15.89 -19.97 24.84
N ALA A 212 -14.87 -20.22 24.03
CA ALA A 212 -14.10 -19.17 23.39
C ALA A 212 -14.97 -18.31 22.45
N PHE A 213 -15.82 -18.96 21.63
CA PHE A 213 -16.75 -18.27 20.73
C PHE A 213 -17.78 -17.45 21.49
N LYS A 214 -18.37 -18.01 22.56
CA LYS A 214 -19.35 -17.32 23.39
C LYS A 214 -18.77 -16.05 24.04
N GLU A 215 -17.57 -16.12 24.57
CA GLU A 215 -16.93 -14.95 25.16
C GLU A 215 -16.56 -13.90 24.12
N TYR A 216 -16.16 -14.29 22.89
CA TYR A 216 -15.90 -13.36 21.82
C TYR A 216 -17.17 -12.65 21.34
N ALA A 217 -18.26 -13.39 21.13
CA ALA A 217 -19.54 -12.83 20.75
C ALA A 217 -20.11 -11.87 21.81
N ARG A 218 -19.96 -12.22 23.11
CA ARG A 218 -20.37 -11.33 24.20
C ARG A 218 -19.64 -10.00 24.22
N LEU A 219 -18.33 -9.99 23.84
CA LEU A 219 -17.50 -8.78 23.79
C LEU A 219 -17.75 -7.96 22.52
N TYR A 220 -18.03 -8.61 21.40
CA TYR A 220 -18.15 -7.98 20.09
C TYR A 220 -19.41 -8.44 19.35
N PRO A 221 -20.63 -8.17 19.85
CA PRO A 221 -21.86 -8.71 19.27
C PRO A 221 -22.09 -8.27 17.83
N ASP A 222 -21.79 -6.99 17.51
CA ASP A 222 -22.01 -6.41 16.19
C ASP A 222 -20.87 -6.67 15.19
N ALA A 223 -19.74 -7.23 15.66
CA ALA A 223 -18.53 -7.45 14.87
C ALA A 223 -17.93 -8.85 15.08
N CYS A 224 -18.79 -9.83 15.39
CA CYS A 224 -18.37 -11.18 15.73
C CYS A 224 -18.11 -12.03 14.49
N THR A 225 -16.85 -12.10 14.06
CA THR A 225 -16.40 -13.05 13.02
C THR A 225 -15.58 -14.15 13.69
N LEU A 226 -16.08 -15.39 13.64
CA LEU A 226 -15.50 -16.56 14.31
C LEU A 226 -14.52 -17.31 13.40
N LEU A 227 -13.34 -17.62 13.92
CA LEU A 227 -12.37 -18.50 13.30
C LEU A 227 -12.67 -19.95 13.70
N VAL A 228 -13.04 -20.80 12.76
CA VAL A 228 -13.60 -22.13 13.02
C VAL A 228 -12.65 -23.31 12.69
N ASP A 229 -11.41 -23.04 12.34
CA ASP A 229 -10.45 -24.03 11.86
C ASP A 229 -9.30 -24.31 12.88
N THR A 230 -9.53 -24.03 14.17
CA THR A 230 -8.50 -24.25 15.21
C THR A 230 -8.19 -25.74 15.40
N TYR A 231 -9.21 -26.60 15.47
CA TYR A 231 -9.07 -28.04 15.69
C TYR A 231 -9.57 -28.87 14.49
N ASP A 232 -10.87 -28.97 14.32
CA ASP A 232 -11.52 -29.64 13.19
C ASP A 232 -12.70 -28.76 12.71
N THR A 233 -12.55 -28.18 11.54
CA THR A 233 -13.54 -27.24 11.01
C THR A 233 -14.95 -27.82 10.96
N LEU A 234 -15.10 -29.05 10.45
CA LEU A 234 -16.42 -29.66 10.21
C LEU A 234 -16.99 -30.37 11.43
N LYS A 235 -16.14 -30.92 12.31
CA LYS A 235 -16.57 -31.70 13.49
C LYS A 235 -16.66 -30.88 14.77
N SER A 236 -15.97 -29.74 14.84
CA SER A 236 -15.87 -28.89 16.03
C SER A 236 -16.25 -27.44 15.72
N GLY A 237 -15.45 -26.73 14.90
CA GLY A 237 -15.57 -25.29 14.74
C GLY A 237 -16.93 -24.84 14.21
N VAL A 238 -17.37 -25.35 13.06
CA VAL A 238 -18.68 -25.01 12.49
C VAL A 238 -19.85 -25.43 13.39
N PRO A 239 -19.91 -26.67 13.94
CA PRO A 239 -20.96 -27.04 14.87
C PRO A 239 -21.03 -26.13 16.11
N ASN A 240 -19.91 -25.77 16.74
CA ASN A 240 -19.88 -24.88 17.90
C ASN A 240 -20.32 -23.44 17.54
N ALA A 241 -19.92 -22.93 16.38
CA ALA A 241 -20.37 -21.63 15.91
C ALA A 241 -21.89 -21.61 15.61
N CYS A 242 -22.42 -22.65 14.97
CA CYS A 242 -23.85 -22.78 14.73
C CYS A 242 -24.66 -22.90 16.04
N LEU A 243 -24.15 -23.64 17.03
CA LEU A 243 -24.80 -23.77 18.32
C LEU A 243 -24.88 -22.42 19.05
N LEU A 244 -23.85 -21.61 18.98
CA LEU A 244 -23.85 -20.25 19.55
C LEU A 244 -24.91 -19.38 18.86
N TYR A 245 -24.94 -19.35 17.54
CA TYR A 245 -25.88 -18.56 16.76
C TYR A 245 -27.35 -18.94 17.04
N THR A 246 -27.66 -20.23 17.20
CA THR A 246 -29.00 -20.69 17.48
C THR A 246 -29.42 -20.47 18.94
N SER A 247 -28.48 -20.46 19.90
CA SER A 247 -28.79 -20.17 21.31
C SER A 247 -29.09 -18.70 21.54
N ASP A 248 -28.35 -17.79 20.94
CA ASP A 248 -28.61 -16.34 20.99
C ASP A 248 -29.97 -15.98 20.38
N ALA A 249 -30.30 -16.57 19.24
CA ALA A 249 -31.64 -16.39 18.61
C ALA A 249 -32.79 -16.93 19.47
N ALA A 250 -32.53 -17.84 20.38
CA ALA A 250 -33.53 -18.34 21.33
C ALA A 250 -33.69 -17.38 22.55
N ASP A 251 -32.60 -16.77 23.02
CA ASP A 251 -32.64 -15.81 24.13
C ASP A 251 -33.33 -14.48 23.72
N ASP A 252 -33.14 -14.01 22.49
CA ASP A 252 -33.85 -12.84 21.95
C ASP A 252 -35.36 -13.05 21.82
N ARG A 253 -35.84 -14.30 21.72
CA ARG A 253 -37.28 -14.62 21.71
C ARG A 253 -37.92 -14.66 23.10
N ILE A 254 -37.10 -14.67 24.16
CA ILE A 254 -37.58 -14.67 25.57
C ILE A 254 -37.73 -13.25 26.08
N SER A 255 -37.19 -12.24 25.41
CA SER A 255 -37.26 -10.82 25.81
C SER A 255 -38.38 -10.01 25.15
N VAL A 256 -39.37 -10.68 24.54
CA VAL A 256 -40.56 -10.04 23.96
C VAL A 256 -41.82 -10.62 24.63
N ASP A 257 -41.95 -10.37 25.94
CA ASP A 257 -43.20 -10.40 26.71
C ASP A 257 -43.32 -9.19 27.62
#